data_f3f0011acd9cfa320345737f5610fbf7
#
_entry.id   f3f0011acd9cfa320345737f5610fbf7
#
_cell.length_a   1.000
_cell.length_b   1.000
_cell.length_c   1.000
_cell.angle_alpha   90.00
_cell.angle_beta   90.00
_cell.angle_gamma   90.00
#
_symmetry.space_group_name_H-M   'P 1'
#
loop_
_entity.id
_entity.type
_entity.pdbx_description
1 polymer ?
#
loop_
_entity_poly.entity_id
_entity_poly.type
_entity_poly.pdbx_seq_one_letter_code
_entity_poly.pdbx_strand_id
1 'polypeptide(L)'
;RGKMPFLVGGTGLYLDSVLRGYRMAPVPLNASLRERLTGYDMESLRRYFLSIQRDAHNSTDLLERERLIRAIEIAEFSRDHPTAALQSIQIEPLVIGICLEREELRRKITLRLQTRLQAGMIDEVKHLHDRGVNWERLESFGLEYRYISRYLQHKISHEEMFQILNTRIRQFAKRQETWFRGMGKKGVPIHWMDGPDEEAAFRLIMDPE
;
A
#
# COMPACT_ATOMS: atom_id res chain seq x y z
N ARG A 1 -15.82 -22.62 -9.60
CA ARG A 1 -14.68 -23.43 -10.09
C ARG A 1 -14.21 -24.47 -9.05
N GLY A 2 -14.83 -24.57 -7.85
CA GLY A 2 -14.49 -25.55 -6.82
C GLY A 2 -13.07 -25.45 -6.23
N LYS A 3 -12.42 -24.29 -6.33
CA LYS A 3 -11.07 -24.04 -5.81
C LYS A 3 -11.12 -22.99 -4.72
N MET A 4 -10.37 -23.19 -3.65
CA MET A 4 -10.17 -22.21 -2.59
C MET A 4 -9.30 -21.05 -3.13
N PRO A 5 -9.75 -19.80 -3.05
CA PRO A 5 -8.94 -18.66 -3.44
C PRO A 5 -7.97 -18.28 -2.32
N PHE A 6 -6.72 -17.96 -2.69
CA PHE A 6 -5.72 -17.42 -1.77
C PHE A 6 -5.40 -15.98 -2.14
N LEU A 7 -5.48 -15.07 -1.16
CA LEU A 7 -5.05 -13.68 -1.29
C LEU A 7 -3.80 -13.49 -0.43
N VAL A 8 -2.64 -13.34 -1.08
CA VAL A 8 -1.34 -13.22 -0.42
C VAL A 8 -0.75 -11.85 -0.64
N GLY A 9 -0.30 -11.20 0.42
CA GLY A 9 0.34 -9.88 0.28
C GLY A 9 0.60 -9.18 1.60
N GLY A 10 1.19 -7.99 1.51
CA GLY A 10 1.53 -7.13 2.65
C GLY A 10 0.94 -5.73 2.54
N THR A 11 0.14 -5.42 1.51
CA THR A 11 -0.53 -4.12 1.37
C THR A 11 -1.83 -4.13 2.16
N GLY A 12 -1.76 -3.66 3.40
CA GLY A 12 -2.87 -3.74 4.35
C GLY A 12 -4.18 -3.15 3.84
N LEU A 13 -4.14 -2.02 3.12
CA LEU A 13 -5.35 -1.41 2.57
C LEU A 13 -6.09 -2.35 1.59
N TYR A 14 -5.37 -3.07 0.72
CA TYR A 14 -6.02 -3.97 -0.23
C TYR A 14 -6.63 -5.18 0.46
N LEU A 15 -5.91 -5.76 1.43
CA LEU A 15 -6.42 -6.87 2.22
C LEU A 15 -7.64 -6.43 3.05
N ASP A 16 -7.54 -5.30 3.75
CA ASP A 16 -8.62 -4.75 4.56
C ASP A 16 -9.87 -4.44 3.72
N SER A 17 -9.68 -3.91 2.50
CA SER A 17 -10.80 -3.60 1.61
C SER A 17 -11.58 -4.83 1.16
N VAL A 18 -10.88 -5.94 0.91
CA VAL A 18 -11.52 -7.22 0.56
C VAL A 18 -12.20 -7.83 1.78
N LEU A 19 -11.49 -7.92 2.91
CA LEU A 19 -11.97 -8.55 4.14
C LEU A 19 -13.19 -7.84 4.74
N ARG A 20 -13.24 -6.52 4.63
CA ARG A 20 -14.33 -5.70 5.17
C ARG A 20 -15.36 -5.27 4.13
N GLY A 21 -15.22 -5.77 2.91
CA GLY A 21 -16.18 -5.50 1.84
C GLY A 21 -16.33 -4.01 1.51
N TYR A 22 -15.20 -3.27 1.42
CA TYR A 22 -15.28 -1.84 1.09
C TYR A 22 -15.96 -1.64 -0.27
N ARG A 23 -17.02 -0.85 -0.28
CA ARG A 23 -17.74 -0.49 -1.49
C ARG A 23 -17.01 0.63 -2.20
N MET A 24 -16.09 0.28 -3.11
CA MET A 24 -15.35 1.26 -3.90
C MET A 24 -16.03 1.43 -5.26
N ALA A 25 -16.48 2.66 -5.54
CA ALA A 25 -16.92 3.00 -6.87
C ALA A 25 -15.70 3.15 -7.81
N PRO A 26 -15.80 2.73 -9.09
CA PRO A 26 -14.76 2.98 -10.09
C PRO A 26 -14.78 4.44 -10.54
N VAL A 27 -14.31 5.35 -9.69
CA VAL A 27 -14.32 6.79 -9.91
C VAL A 27 -13.23 7.15 -10.93
N PRO A 28 -13.57 7.70 -12.12
CA PRO A 28 -12.60 8.17 -13.07
C PRO A 28 -11.83 9.40 -12.56
N LEU A 29 -10.68 9.68 -13.15
CA LEU A 29 -9.98 10.94 -12.91
C LEU A 29 -10.79 12.09 -13.53
N ASN A 30 -11.00 13.15 -12.76
CA ASN A 30 -11.72 14.35 -13.20
C ASN A 30 -10.74 15.50 -13.44
N ALA A 31 -10.24 15.62 -14.69
CA ALA A 31 -9.26 16.63 -15.05
C ALA A 31 -9.75 18.07 -14.80
N SER A 32 -11.00 18.36 -15.11
CA SER A 32 -11.60 19.70 -14.92
C SER A 32 -11.73 20.07 -13.44
N LEU A 33 -12.08 19.11 -12.58
CA LEU A 33 -12.10 19.29 -11.14
C LEU A 33 -10.69 19.56 -10.61
N ARG A 34 -9.69 18.78 -11.04
CA ARG A 34 -8.30 18.95 -10.63
C ARG A 34 -7.76 20.32 -11.02
N GLU A 35 -8.04 20.78 -12.23
CA GLU A 35 -7.66 22.10 -12.69
C GLU A 35 -8.29 23.20 -11.82
N ARG A 36 -9.58 23.11 -11.54
CA ARG A 36 -10.29 24.03 -10.64
C ARG A 36 -9.68 24.08 -9.25
N LEU A 37 -9.25 22.93 -8.71
CA LEU A 37 -8.66 22.81 -7.40
C LEU A 37 -7.17 23.21 -7.33
N THR A 38 -6.52 23.47 -8.47
CA THR A 38 -5.10 23.81 -8.52
C THR A 38 -4.79 25.07 -7.70
N GLY A 39 -5.67 26.07 -7.73
CA GLY A 39 -5.51 27.33 -6.99
C GLY A 39 -5.90 27.27 -5.50
N TYR A 40 -6.41 26.14 -5.01
CA TYR A 40 -6.83 26.02 -3.60
C TYR A 40 -5.62 25.66 -2.73
N ASP A 41 -5.51 26.33 -1.58
CA ASP A 41 -4.59 25.89 -0.53
C ASP A 41 -5.14 24.67 0.24
N MET A 42 -4.33 24.09 1.11
CA MET A 42 -4.70 22.88 1.85
C MET A 42 -5.92 23.09 2.76
N GLU A 43 -6.08 24.28 3.31
CA GLU A 43 -7.21 24.59 4.19
C GLU A 43 -8.52 24.71 3.40
N SER A 44 -8.48 25.38 2.26
CA SER A 44 -9.61 25.48 1.34
C SER A 44 -10.04 24.13 0.78
N LEU A 45 -9.08 23.24 0.44
CA LEU A 45 -9.36 21.87 0.05
C LEU A 45 -10.03 21.07 1.16
N ARG A 46 -9.57 21.19 2.41
CA ARG A 46 -10.19 20.53 3.57
C ARG A 46 -11.62 21.00 3.80
N ARG A 47 -11.82 22.31 3.79
CA ARG A 47 -13.17 22.90 3.94
C ARG A 47 -14.11 22.43 2.83
N TYR A 48 -13.61 22.39 1.59
CA TYR A 48 -14.39 21.90 0.46
C TYR A 48 -14.75 20.42 0.60
N PHE A 49 -13.78 19.57 0.95
CA PHE A 49 -14.03 18.16 1.24
C PHE A 49 -15.10 17.96 2.33
N LEU A 50 -14.95 18.64 3.47
CA LEU A 50 -15.87 18.53 4.61
C LEU A 50 -17.27 19.09 4.30
N SER A 51 -17.42 19.99 3.32
CA SER A 51 -18.72 20.45 2.85
C SER A 51 -19.50 19.39 2.06
N ILE A 52 -18.78 18.45 1.43
CA ILE A 52 -19.39 17.38 0.63
C ILE A 52 -19.56 16.11 1.49
N GLN A 53 -18.57 15.79 2.30
CA GLN A 53 -18.54 14.60 3.13
C GLN A 53 -18.10 14.93 4.55
N ARG A 54 -18.96 14.64 5.53
CA ARG A 54 -18.73 15.02 6.93
C ARG A 54 -17.59 14.25 7.61
N ASP A 55 -17.34 13.00 7.17
CA ASP A 55 -16.35 12.12 7.77
C ASP A 55 -15.28 11.69 6.74
N ALA A 56 -14.03 11.90 7.09
CA ALA A 56 -12.90 11.33 6.34
C ALA A 56 -12.68 9.88 6.78
N HIS A 57 -12.62 8.95 5.82
CA HIS A 57 -12.30 7.55 6.12
C HIS A 57 -10.90 7.38 6.73
N ASN A 58 -10.00 8.34 6.46
CA ASN A 58 -8.63 8.31 6.93
C ASN A 58 -8.11 9.73 7.15
N SER A 59 -7.57 10.01 8.33
CA SER A 59 -6.97 11.31 8.66
C SER A 59 -5.77 11.67 7.74
N THR A 60 -5.08 10.68 7.17
CA THR A 60 -3.96 10.89 6.25
C THR A 60 -4.41 11.56 4.94
N ASP A 61 -5.64 11.30 4.50
CA ASP A 61 -6.17 11.90 3.28
C ASP A 61 -6.32 13.42 3.41
N LEU A 62 -6.46 13.93 4.64
CA LEU A 62 -6.52 15.37 4.93
C LEU A 62 -5.14 16.05 5.01
N LEU A 63 -4.04 15.30 5.01
CA LEU A 63 -2.68 15.83 5.20
C LEU A 63 -1.90 15.95 3.90
N GLU A 64 -2.22 15.14 2.89
CA GLU A 64 -1.53 15.13 1.60
C GLU A 64 -2.43 15.66 0.49
N ARG A 65 -1.94 16.69 -0.23
CA ARG A 65 -2.71 17.39 -1.27
C ARG A 65 -3.33 16.46 -2.32
N GLU A 66 -2.52 15.57 -2.89
CA GLU A 66 -2.99 14.65 -3.94
C GLU A 66 -4.07 13.69 -3.43
N ARG A 67 -3.92 13.21 -2.21
CA ARG A 67 -4.91 12.34 -1.57
C ARG A 67 -6.20 13.09 -1.26
N LEU A 68 -6.10 14.32 -0.80
CA LEU A 68 -7.25 15.15 -0.51
C LEU A 68 -8.03 15.50 -1.79
N ILE A 69 -7.33 15.85 -2.88
CA ILE A 69 -7.96 16.04 -4.19
C ILE A 69 -8.66 14.75 -4.64
N ARG A 70 -8.00 13.59 -4.49
CA ARG A 70 -8.62 12.30 -4.83
C ARG A 70 -9.84 11.98 -3.96
N ALA A 71 -9.80 12.30 -2.68
CA ALA A 71 -10.95 12.15 -1.79
C ALA A 71 -12.13 13.05 -2.21
N ILE A 72 -11.85 14.27 -2.65
CA ILE A 72 -12.86 15.20 -3.20
C ILE A 72 -13.47 14.61 -4.50
N GLU A 73 -12.65 14.10 -5.43
CA GLU A 73 -13.14 13.44 -6.65
C GLU A 73 -14.10 12.29 -6.32
N ILE A 74 -13.73 11.46 -5.36
CA ILE A 74 -14.56 10.33 -4.93
C ILE A 74 -15.85 10.81 -4.28
N ALA A 75 -15.80 11.82 -3.43
CA ALA A 75 -16.96 12.35 -2.73
C ALA A 75 -17.96 13.00 -3.70
N GLU A 76 -17.50 13.83 -4.65
CA GLU A 76 -18.37 14.41 -5.69
C GLU A 76 -19.00 13.33 -6.57
N PHE A 77 -18.19 12.39 -7.07
CA PHE A 77 -18.70 11.31 -7.90
C PHE A 77 -19.74 10.45 -7.17
N SER A 78 -19.49 10.10 -5.90
CA SER A 78 -20.42 9.29 -5.12
C SER A 78 -21.73 10.01 -4.80
N ARG A 79 -21.69 11.32 -4.62
CA ARG A 79 -22.89 12.14 -4.45
C ARG A 79 -23.78 12.13 -5.72
N ASP A 80 -23.13 12.25 -6.88
CA ASP A 80 -23.83 12.32 -8.17
C ASP A 80 -24.21 10.92 -8.71
N HIS A 81 -23.56 9.86 -8.20
CA HIS A 81 -23.77 8.46 -8.62
C HIS A 81 -23.95 7.52 -7.41
N PRO A 82 -25.01 7.64 -6.62
CA PRO A 82 -25.18 6.90 -5.38
C PRO A 82 -25.23 5.37 -5.54
N THR A 83 -25.55 4.87 -6.74
CA THR A 83 -25.64 3.44 -7.06
C THR A 83 -24.37 2.86 -7.70
N ALA A 84 -23.33 3.67 -7.94
CA ALA A 84 -22.12 3.25 -8.62
C ALA A 84 -21.18 2.36 -7.74
N ALA A 85 -21.47 2.24 -6.45
CA ALA A 85 -20.68 1.40 -5.55
C ALA A 85 -20.80 -0.08 -5.94
N LEU A 86 -19.66 -0.77 -6.03
CA LEU A 86 -19.63 -2.21 -6.26
C LEU A 86 -20.35 -2.94 -5.11
N GLN A 87 -21.04 -4.03 -5.44
CA GLN A 87 -21.63 -4.90 -4.41
C GLN A 87 -20.52 -5.54 -3.60
N SER A 88 -20.67 -5.54 -2.28
CA SER A 88 -19.76 -6.28 -1.41
C SER A 88 -19.97 -7.78 -1.58
N ILE A 89 -18.88 -8.50 -1.80
CA ILE A 89 -18.91 -9.96 -1.82
C ILE A 89 -18.90 -10.43 -0.35
N GLN A 90 -19.86 -11.27 0.01
CA GLN A 90 -19.83 -11.94 1.31
C GLN A 90 -18.77 -13.04 1.26
N ILE A 91 -17.80 -12.95 2.15
CA ILE A 91 -16.73 -13.94 2.30
C ILE A 91 -16.61 -14.35 3.76
N GLU A 92 -16.24 -15.59 3.99
CA GLU A 92 -15.83 -16.13 5.30
C GLU A 92 -14.31 -16.36 5.24
N PRO A 93 -13.50 -15.37 5.59
CA PRO A 93 -12.07 -15.46 5.40
C PRO A 93 -11.37 -16.14 6.56
N LEU A 94 -10.49 -17.09 6.28
CA LEU A 94 -9.43 -17.48 7.19
C LEU A 94 -8.24 -16.54 6.97
N VAL A 95 -7.88 -15.77 7.98
CA VAL A 95 -6.78 -14.81 7.90
C VAL A 95 -5.59 -15.29 8.72
N ILE A 96 -4.50 -15.60 8.05
CA ILE A 96 -3.23 -16.02 8.67
C ILE A 96 -2.24 -14.88 8.61
N GLY A 97 -1.73 -14.44 9.76
CA GLY A 97 -0.69 -13.43 9.89
C GLY A 97 0.64 -14.06 10.27
N ILE A 98 1.72 -13.76 9.53
CA ILE A 98 3.06 -14.23 9.86
C ILE A 98 3.78 -13.12 10.61
N CYS A 99 4.20 -13.38 11.84
CA CYS A 99 5.01 -12.51 12.66
C CYS A 99 6.43 -13.08 12.77
N LEU A 100 7.42 -12.22 12.72
CA LEU A 100 8.82 -12.57 12.97
C LEU A 100 9.33 -11.76 14.15
N GLU A 101 10.24 -12.36 14.91
CA GLU A 101 11.00 -11.60 15.88
C GLU A 101 11.71 -10.41 15.22
N ARG A 102 11.77 -9.29 15.93
CA ARG A 102 12.18 -7.99 15.35
C ARG A 102 13.60 -8.00 14.75
N GLU A 103 14.54 -8.61 15.44
CA GLU A 103 15.93 -8.64 14.96
C GLU A 103 16.08 -9.61 13.78
N GLU A 104 15.33 -10.71 13.79
CA GLU A 104 15.28 -11.64 12.67
C GLU A 104 14.68 -10.97 11.43
N LEU A 105 13.57 -10.26 11.57
CA LEU A 105 12.96 -9.49 10.48
C LEU A 105 13.95 -8.46 9.89
N ARG A 106 14.66 -7.73 10.74
CA ARG A 106 15.69 -6.78 10.31
C ARG A 106 16.82 -7.43 9.54
N ARG A 107 17.30 -8.57 10.03
CA ARG A 107 18.34 -9.36 9.36
C ARG A 107 17.87 -9.85 7.99
N LYS A 108 16.67 -10.41 7.92
CA LYS A 108 16.06 -10.88 6.64
C LYS A 108 15.88 -9.74 5.64
N ILE A 109 15.42 -8.56 6.08
CA ILE A 109 15.29 -7.37 5.24
C ILE A 109 16.65 -6.97 4.64
N THR A 110 17.69 -6.89 5.48
CA THR A 110 19.03 -6.50 5.02
C THR A 110 19.60 -7.52 4.03
N LEU A 111 19.52 -8.80 4.35
CA LEU A 111 19.98 -9.88 3.46
C LEU A 111 19.24 -9.87 2.12
N ARG A 112 17.92 -9.75 2.13
CA ARG A 112 17.12 -9.67 0.91
C ARG A 112 17.51 -8.47 0.05
N LEU A 113 17.73 -7.30 0.65
CA LEU A 113 18.16 -6.10 -0.08
C LEU A 113 19.53 -6.33 -0.73
N GLN A 114 20.52 -6.87 0.01
CA GLN A 114 21.82 -7.21 -0.53
C GLN A 114 21.72 -8.19 -1.70
N THR A 115 21.01 -9.30 -1.51
CA THR A 115 20.81 -10.31 -2.56
C THR A 115 20.16 -9.71 -3.82
N ARG A 116 19.14 -8.87 -3.68
CA ARG A 116 18.49 -8.24 -4.83
C ARG A 116 19.40 -7.27 -5.58
N LEU A 117 20.19 -6.48 -4.87
CA LEU A 117 21.17 -5.58 -5.49
C LEU A 117 22.24 -6.39 -6.26
N GLN A 118 22.74 -7.48 -5.67
CA GLN A 118 23.69 -8.39 -6.34
C GLN A 118 23.08 -9.13 -7.54
N ALA A 119 21.78 -9.41 -7.50
CA ALA A 119 21.04 -10.04 -8.59
C ALA A 119 20.68 -9.10 -9.76
N GLY A 120 21.22 -7.88 -9.79
CA GLY A 120 21.08 -6.96 -10.92
C GLY A 120 19.91 -5.97 -10.82
N MET A 121 19.41 -5.69 -9.63
CA MET A 121 18.31 -4.74 -9.44
C MET A 121 18.65 -3.32 -9.92
N ILE A 122 19.93 -2.90 -9.83
CA ILE A 122 20.39 -1.61 -10.36
C ILE A 122 20.31 -1.62 -11.88
N ASP A 123 20.74 -2.70 -12.50
CA ASP A 123 20.72 -2.85 -13.96
C ASP A 123 19.29 -2.92 -14.50
N GLU A 124 18.36 -3.52 -13.76
CA GLU A 124 16.92 -3.52 -14.09
C GLU A 124 16.38 -2.09 -14.21
N VAL A 125 16.64 -1.25 -13.21
CA VAL A 125 16.18 0.16 -13.21
C VAL A 125 16.84 0.95 -14.33
N LYS A 126 18.14 0.75 -14.54
CA LYS A 126 18.89 1.39 -15.63
C LYS A 126 18.31 1.00 -16.99
N HIS A 127 18.07 -0.28 -17.22
CA HIS A 127 17.50 -0.79 -18.47
C HIS A 127 16.11 -0.20 -18.76
N LEU A 128 15.25 -0.07 -17.76
CA LEU A 128 13.95 0.57 -17.93
C LEU A 128 14.09 2.04 -18.34
N HIS A 129 15.04 2.76 -17.75
CA HIS A 129 15.33 4.13 -18.14
C HIS A 129 15.84 4.22 -19.58
N ASP A 130 16.79 3.36 -19.95
CA ASP A 130 17.36 3.30 -21.31
C ASP A 130 16.28 2.99 -22.37
N ARG A 131 15.19 2.31 -21.97
CA ARG A 131 14.01 2.06 -22.81
C ARG A 131 12.98 3.19 -22.82
N GLY A 132 13.31 4.35 -22.25
CA GLY A 132 12.49 5.57 -22.31
C GLY A 132 11.57 5.80 -21.10
N VAL A 133 11.66 5.03 -20.03
CA VAL A 133 10.92 5.35 -18.80
C VAL A 133 11.64 6.49 -18.08
N ASN A 134 10.98 7.63 -17.91
CA ASN A 134 11.59 8.78 -17.25
C ASN A 134 11.81 8.55 -15.73
N TRP A 135 12.74 9.31 -15.15
CA TRP A 135 13.13 9.18 -13.75
C TRP A 135 11.97 9.40 -12.78
N GLU A 136 11.10 10.35 -13.07
CA GLU A 136 9.93 10.65 -12.23
C GLU A 136 8.99 9.45 -12.14
N ARG A 137 8.76 8.79 -13.26
CA ARG A 137 7.95 7.58 -13.32
C ARG A 137 8.60 6.42 -12.56
N LEU A 138 9.91 6.21 -12.72
CA LEU A 138 10.65 5.21 -11.97
C LEU A 138 10.60 5.48 -10.45
N GLU A 139 10.79 6.72 -10.02
CA GLU A 139 10.68 7.09 -8.61
C GLU A 139 9.28 6.83 -8.02
N SER A 140 8.24 6.75 -8.84
CA SER A 140 6.88 6.44 -8.42
C SER A 140 6.58 4.96 -8.22
N PHE A 141 7.42 4.04 -8.70
CA PHE A 141 7.19 2.59 -8.63
C PHE A 141 7.43 1.97 -7.25
N GLY A 142 8.07 2.70 -6.34
CA GLY A 142 8.28 2.23 -4.97
C GLY A 142 9.64 2.63 -4.40
N LEU A 143 9.95 2.10 -3.22
CA LEU A 143 11.15 2.52 -2.49
C LEU A 143 12.43 2.20 -3.25
N GLU A 144 12.55 0.96 -3.71
CA GLU A 144 13.75 0.48 -4.39
C GLU A 144 14.02 1.28 -5.65
N TYR A 145 13.01 1.38 -6.53
CA TYR A 145 13.14 2.14 -7.78
C TYR A 145 13.47 3.62 -7.55
N ARG A 146 12.86 4.23 -6.53
CA ARG A 146 13.12 5.63 -6.16
C ARG A 146 14.58 5.88 -5.81
N TYR A 147 15.14 5.08 -4.91
CA TYR A 147 16.50 5.36 -4.43
C TYR A 147 17.57 4.85 -5.39
N ILE A 148 17.32 3.79 -6.14
CA ILE A 148 18.18 3.36 -7.25
C ILE A 148 18.19 4.42 -8.37
N SER A 149 17.05 5.00 -8.73
CA SER A 149 16.99 6.10 -9.69
C SER A 149 17.81 7.29 -9.24
N ARG A 150 17.78 7.65 -7.95
CA ARG A 150 18.60 8.74 -7.41
C ARG A 150 20.08 8.43 -7.43
N TYR A 151 20.46 7.20 -7.16
CA TYR A 151 21.83 6.72 -7.30
C TYR A 151 22.31 6.79 -8.76
N LEU A 152 21.53 6.32 -9.72
CA LEU A 152 21.85 6.39 -11.14
C LEU A 152 21.91 7.81 -11.69
N GLN A 153 21.21 8.74 -11.07
CA GLN A 153 21.31 10.19 -11.34
C GLN A 153 22.47 10.88 -10.61
N HIS A 154 23.33 10.14 -9.90
CA HIS A 154 24.44 10.66 -9.09
C HIS A 154 24.00 11.65 -7.98
N LYS A 155 22.73 11.58 -7.53
CA LYS A 155 22.21 12.42 -6.44
C LYS A 155 22.61 11.89 -5.05
N ILE A 156 22.89 10.60 -4.94
CA ILE A 156 23.35 9.93 -3.74
C ILE A 156 24.38 8.86 -4.12
N SER A 157 25.28 8.52 -3.21
CA SER A 157 26.23 7.44 -3.38
C SER A 157 25.56 6.05 -3.26
N HIS A 158 26.26 5.00 -3.66
CA HIS A 158 25.79 3.62 -3.49
C HIS A 158 25.57 3.27 -2.01
N GLU A 159 26.50 3.69 -1.14
CA GLU A 159 26.39 3.44 0.28
C GLU A 159 25.17 4.17 0.89
N GLU A 160 24.98 5.44 0.57
CA GLU A 160 23.78 6.20 1.02
C GLU A 160 22.49 5.56 0.53
N MET A 161 22.44 5.13 -0.74
CA MET A 161 21.29 4.42 -1.30
C MET A 161 20.97 3.18 -0.48
N PHE A 162 21.97 2.34 -0.17
CA PHE A 162 21.79 1.12 0.60
C PHE A 162 21.27 1.40 2.01
N GLN A 163 21.89 2.34 2.74
CA GLN A 163 21.51 2.72 4.09
C GLN A 163 20.08 3.28 4.17
N ILE A 164 19.75 4.16 3.23
CA ILE A 164 18.40 4.72 3.15
C ILE A 164 17.38 3.63 2.84
N LEU A 165 17.63 2.77 1.84
CA LEU A 165 16.72 1.68 1.49
C LEU A 165 16.49 0.74 2.66
N ASN A 166 17.57 0.28 3.29
CA ASN A 166 17.49 -0.62 4.45
C ASN A 166 16.62 -0.02 5.57
N THR A 167 16.82 1.26 5.86
CA THR A 167 16.04 1.99 6.86
C THR A 167 14.56 2.12 6.45
N ARG A 168 14.29 2.52 5.22
CA ARG A 168 12.93 2.73 4.71
C ARG A 168 12.13 1.43 4.61
N ILE A 169 12.77 0.33 4.21
CA ILE A 169 12.11 -0.99 4.16
C ILE A 169 11.76 -1.47 5.58
N ARG A 170 12.64 -1.29 6.57
CA ARG A 170 12.34 -1.59 7.99
C ARG A 170 11.16 -0.76 8.51
N GLN A 171 11.13 0.53 8.18
CA GLN A 171 10.00 1.41 8.53
C GLN A 171 8.69 0.96 7.85
N PHE A 172 8.79 0.50 6.60
CA PHE A 172 7.64 -0.03 5.87
C PHE A 172 7.10 -1.30 6.53
N ALA A 173 7.97 -2.26 6.88
CA ALA A 173 7.59 -3.48 7.59
C ALA A 173 6.91 -3.17 8.94
N LYS A 174 7.41 -2.19 9.70
CA LYS A 174 6.75 -1.74 10.93
C LYS A 174 5.35 -1.18 10.68
N ARG A 175 5.16 -0.41 9.60
CA ARG A 175 3.83 0.11 9.23
C ARG A 175 2.86 -1.00 8.84
N GLN A 176 3.34 -2.04 8.13
CA GLN A 176 2.53 -3.23 7.80
C GLN A 176 2.03 -3.92 9.08
N GLU A 177 2.94 -4.20 10.02
CA GLU A 177 2.58 -4.80 11.31
C GLU A 177 1.55 -3.96 12.07
N THR A 178 1.77 -2.64 12.16
CA THR A 178 0.83 -1.72 12.82
C THR A 178 -0.55 -1.76 12.16
N TRP A 179 -0.60 -1.82 10.83
CA TRP A 179 -1.85 -1.91 10.08
C TRP A 179 -2.59 -3.20 10.41
N PHE A 180 -1.93 -4.34 10.31
CA PHE A 180 -2.56 -5.63 10.56
C PHE A 180 -3.04 -5.79 12.02
N ARG A 181 -2.25 -5.34 12.98
CA ARG A 181 -2.70 -5.27 14.39
C ARG A 181 -3.93 -4.36 14.54
N GLY A 182 -3.98 -3.27 13.78
CA GLY A 182 -5.15 -2.38 13.71
C GLY A 182 -6.38 -3.05 13.10
N MET A 183 -6.22 -3.90 12.08
CA MET A 183 -7.32 -4.71 11.52
C MET A 183 -7.89 -5.66 12.55
N GLY A 184 -7.03 -6.37 13.30
CA GLY A 184 -7.46 -7.25 14.38
C GLY A 184 -8.28 -6.53 15.44
N LYS A 185 -7.83 -5.34 15.87
CA LYS A 185 -8.59 -4.49 16.82
C LYS A 185 -9.95 -4.03 16.29
N LYS A 186 -10.11 -3.99 14.99
CA LYS A 186 -11.36 -3.60 14.31
C LYS A 186 -12.24 -4.80 13.93
N GLY A 187 -11.97 -5.98 14.52
CA GLY A 187 -12.82 -7.16 14.41
C GLY A 187 -12.48 -8.12 13.27
N VAL A 188 -11.33 -7.99 12.60
CA VAL A 188 -10.83 -9.00 11.66
C VAL A 188 -10.05 -10.04 12.48
N PRO A 189 -10.53 -11.30 12.62
CA PRO A 189 -9.78 -12.35 13.30
C PRO A 189 -8.53 -12.70 12.50
N ILE A 190 -7.35 -12.63 13.13
CA ILE A 190 -6.08 -12.98 12.50
C ILE A 190 -5.40 -14.03 13.35
N HIS A 191 -5.15 -15.20 12.77
CA HIS A 191 -4.38 -16.27 13.37
C HIS A 191 -2.90 -15.99 13.18
N TRP A 192 -2.26 -15.50 14.25
CA TRP A 192 -0.84 -15.13 14.19
C TRP A 192 0.06 -16.34 14.38
N MET A 193 1.03 -16.49 13.49
CA MET A 193 2.05 -17.53 13.52
C MET A 193 3.44 -16.90 13.74
N ASP A 194 4.25 -17.53 14.57
CA ASP A 194 5.64 -17.12 14.84
C ASP A 194 6.57 -17.66 13.74
N GLY A 195 6.60 -16.95 12.62
CA GLY A 195 7.34 -17.36 11.44
C GLY A 195 6.51 -18.16 10.42
N PRO A 196 7.11 -18.46 9.26
CA PRO A 196 6.48 -19.29 8.25
C PRO A 196 6.54 -20.77 8.70
N ASP A 197 5.39 -21.33 8.99
CA ASP A 197 5.19 -22.75 9.34
C ASP A 197 4.09 -23.33 8.43
N GLU A 198 4.51 -24.13 7.45
CA GLU A 198 3.60 -24.70 6.45
C GLU A 198 2.63 -25.71 7.07
N GLU A 199 3.09 -26.51 8.05
CA GLU A 199 2.25 -27.52 8.70
C GLU A 199 1.18 -26.86 9.58
N ALA A 200 1.57 -25.81 10.33
CA ALA A 200 0.63 -25.06 11.14
C ALA A 200 -0.40 -24.32 10.26
N ALA A 201 0.03 -23.72 9.15
CA ALA A 201 -0.87 -23.07 8.20
C ALA A 201 -1.83 -24.09 7.58
N PHE A 202 -1.33 -25.27 7.20
CA PHE A 202 -2.16 -26.33 6.62
C PHE A 202 -3.22 -26.84 7.62
N ARG A 203 -2.85 -27.02 8.87
CA ARG A 203 -3.82 -27.40 9.93
C ARG A 203 -4.95 -26.39 10.07
N LEU A 204 -4.63 -25.08 10.12
CA LEU A 204 -5.65 -24.03 10.17
C LEU A 204 -6.56 -24.01 8.94
N ILE A 205 -6.06 -24.39 7.76
CA ILE A 205 -6.86 -24.44 6.53
C ILE A 205 -7.78 -25.65 6.52
N MET A 206 -7.32 -26.79 7.02
CA MET A 206 -8.08 -28.04 6.99
C MET A 206 -9.09 -28.17 8.12
N ASP A 207 -8.84 -27.53 9.25
CA ASP A 207 -9.71 -27.54 10.44
C ASP A 207 -9.82 -26.10 11.00
N PRO A 208 -10.54 -25.22 10.30
CA PRO A 208 -10.80 -23.87 10.77
C PRO A 208 -11.75 -23.93 11.98
N GLU A 209 -11.26 -23.62 13.18
CA GLU A 209 -12.07 -23.48 14.41
C GLU A 209 -13.15 -22.41 14.30
#